data_9644edf4d5036ae271dde20ac6ff208e
#
_entry.id   9644edf4d5036ae271dde20ac6ff208e
#
_cell.length_a   1.000
_cell.length_b   1.000
_cell.length_c   1.000
_cell.angle_alpha   90.00
_cell.angle_beta   90.00
_cell.angle_gamma   90.00
#
_symmetry.space_group_name_H-M   'P 1'
#
loop_
_entity.id
_entity.type
_entity.pdbx_description
1 polymer ?
#
loop_
_entity_poly.entity_id
_entity_poly.type
_entity_poly.pdbx_seq_one_letter_code
_entity_poly.pdbx_strand_id
1 'polypeptide(L)'
;MSISTEEAIIELEKLLAKNKLCIFAGSGISVTAPFNLPTWDQFVDKYIEICREINEMADQTMKFEDVLADATRYKAKSAVNTLTVLKDKIRLYEKHGMSTTIFDDMMNELFVGRETNEYHNTIVNTNYKYILTTNYDTLLDKAARHQKHDELLKRSYSYKDLQRISEAIYTGEPAIIHIHGIATEVVLEDFILTADDYKQIRDKNKGLRTLLNILFMNYSMLMVGYGASDPHLEDVIEDINLSFGWFDSDDVLDLPMYYLVIKKDKVSPIFDQLKNRTGRT
;
A
#
# COMPACT_ATOMS: atom_id res chain seq x y z
N MET A 1 25.91 7.11 2.80
CA MET A 1 26.19 8.11 3.88
C MET A 1 24.86 8.50 4.49
N SER A 2 24.75 8.57 5.82
CA SER A 2 23.55 9.13 6.46
C SER A 2 23.62 10.65 6.34
N ILE A 3 22.59 11.29 5.80
CA ILE A 3 22.44 12.74 5.78
C ILE A 3 21.75 13.19 7.08
N SER A 4 22.03 14.40 7.53
CA SER A 4 21.31 15.00 8.66
C SER A 4 19.84 15.27 8.29
N THR A 5 18.97 15.38 9.28
CA THR A 5 17.55 15.72 9.05
C THR A 5 17.42 17.07 8.32
N GLU A 6 18.27 18.04 8.63
CA GLU A 6 18.26 19.36 7.99
C GLU A 6 18.65 19.28 6.51
N GLU A 7 19.70 18.52 6.18
CA GLU A 7 20.10 18.27 4.79
C GLU A 7 19.00 17.53 4.01
N ALA A 8 18.35 16.54 4.62
CA ALA A 8 17.23 15.83 4.01
C ALA A 8 16.06 16.77 3.71
N ILE A 9 15.68 17.65 4.63
CA ILE A 9 14.61 18.64 4.42
C ILE A 9 14.95 19.57 3.24
N ILE A 10 16.16 20.13 3.20
CA ILE A 10 16.60 21.02 2.12
C ILE A 10 16.55 20.27 0.76
N GLU A 11 16.93 19.01 0.72
CA GLU A 11 16.89 18.21 -0.51
C GLU A 11 15.45 17.93 -0.95
N LEU A 12 14.57 17.55 -0.03
CA LEU A 12 13.14 17.32 -0.29
C LEU A 12 12.46 18.60 -0.81
N GLU A 13 12.74 19.77 -0.22
CA GLU A 13 12.23 21.06 -0.68
C GLU A 13 12.67 21.37 -2.13
N LYS A 14 13.94 21.12 -2.47
CA LYS A 14 14.44 21.27 -3.84
C LYS A 14 13.75 20.35 -4.84
N LEU A 15 13.50 19.09 -4.44
CA LEU A 15 12.79 18.12 -5.27
C LEU A 15 11.33 18.51 -5.47
N LEU A 16 10.67 18.98 -4.40
CA LEU A 16 9.30 19.47 -4.45
C LEU A 16 9.17 20.68 -5.39
N ALA A 17 10.06 21.65 -5.26
CA ALA A 17 10.10 22.84 -6.13
C ALA A 17 10.32 22.51 -7.62
N LYS A 18 11.00 21.40 -7.91
CA LYS A 18 11.22 20.89 -9.27
C LYS A 18 10.10 19.97 -9.77
N ASN A 19 9.03 19.75 -9.01
CA ASN A 19 8.00 18.74 -9.27
C ASN A 19 8.59 17.33 -9.50
N LYS A 20 9.61 16.96 -8.73
CA LYS A 20 10.31 15.68 -8.80
C LYS A 20 10.13 14.83 -7.54
N LEU A 21 9.25 15.23 -6.63
CA LEU A 21 8.94 14.51 -5.40
C LEU A 21 7.53 13.93 -5.47
N CYS A 22 7.44 12.63 -5.27
CA CYS A 22 6.20 11.90 -5.02
C CYS A 22 6.18 11.40 -3.58
N ILE A 23 5.00 11.10 -3.08
CA ILE A 23 4.83 10.47 -1.78
C ILE A 23 4.31 9.06 -1.94
N PHE A 24 4.81 8.14 -1.12
CA PHE A 24 4.29 6.79 -0.98
C PHE A 24 3.73 6.65 0.44
N ALA A 25 2.41 6.65 0.55
CA ALA A 25 1.70 6.66 1.82
C ALA A 25 1.23 5.24 2.20
N GLY A 26 1.59 4.80 3.40
CA GLY A 26 1.14 3.53 3.97
C GLY A 26 0.13 3.72 5.10
N SER A 27 -0.32 2.62 5.70
CA SER A 27 -1.35 2.62 6.76
C SER A 27 -1.00 3.48 7.98
N GLY A 28 0.28 3.74 8.23
CA GLY A 28 0.72 4.57 9.34
C GLY A 28 0.17 5.99 9.36
N ILE A 29 -0.25 6.56 8.21
CA ILE A 29 -0.90 7.88 8.18
C ILE A 29 -2.34 7.84 8.68
N SER A 30 -2.97 6.67 8.68
CA SER A 30 -4.38 6.46 9.03
C SER A 30 -4.59 5.83 10.42
N VAL A 31 -3.51 5.34 11.07
CA VAL A 31 -3.61 4.74 12.42
C VAL A 31 -3.69 5.75 13.56
N THR A 32 -3.46 7.02 13.28
CA THR A 32 -3.49 8.08 14.29
C THR A 32 -4.91 8.57 14.56
N ALA A 33 -5.10 9.11 15.79
CA ALA A 33 -6.37 9.73 16.17
C ALA A 33 -6.86 10.72 15.09
N PRO A 34 -8.17 10.90 14.94
CA PRO A 34 -9.22 10.39 15.84
C PRO A 34 -9.74 8.98 15.51
N PHE A 35 -9.34 8.37 14.39
CA PHE A 35 -10.06 7.22 13.84
C PHE A 35 -9.37 5.88 13.96
N ASN A 36 -8.06 5.87 14.27
CA ASN A 36 -7.31 4.65 14.56
C ASN A 36 -7.63 3.49 13.61
N LEU A 37 -7.47 3.72 12.30
CA LEU A 37 -7.60 2.64 11.34
C LEU A 37 -6.58 1.54 11.67
N PRO A 38 -6.88 0.27 11.39
CA PRO A 38 -5.99 -0.82 11.73
C PRO A 38 -4.67 -0.70 10.95
N THR A 39 -3.57 -1.04 11.61
CA THR A 39 -2.34 -1.40 10.91
C THR A 39 -2.57 -2.67 10.10
N TRP A 40 -1.64 -3.01 9.20
CA TRP A 40 -1.70 -4.28 8.46
C TRP A 40 -1.84 -5.50 9.38
N ASP A 41 -1.06 -5.56 10.46
CA ASP A 41 -1.13 -6.67 11.42
C ASP A 41 -2.49 -6.74 12.13
N GLN A 42 -3.04 -5.59 12.53
CA GLN A 42 -4.37 -5.52 13.17
C GLN A 42 -5.49 -5.88 12.17
N PHE A 43 -5.34 -5.52 10.91
CA PHE A 43 -6.27 -5.91 9.85
C PHE A 43 -6.28 -7.44 9.68
N VAL A 44 -5.10 -8.07 9.64
CA VAL A 44 -4.99 -9.54 9.55
C VAL A 44 -5.61 -10.22 10.77
N ASP A 45 -5.46 -9.65 11.98
CA ASP A 45 -6.14 -10.18 13.17
C ASP A 45 -7.65 -10.13 13.04
N LYS A 46 -8.20 -9.01 12.57
CA LYS A 46 -9.64 -8.88 12.31
C LYS A 46 -10.13 -9.85 11.24
N TYR A 47 -9.35 -10.04 10.19
CA TYR A 47 -9.67 -11.02 9.16
C TYR A 47 -9.75 -12.45 9.73
N ILE A 48 -8.80 -12.83 10.59
CA ILE A 48 -8.80 -14.14 11.29
C ILE A 48 -10.03 -14.25 12.21
N GLU A 49 -10.40 -13.17 12.92
CA GLU A 49 -11.55 -13.14 13.81
C GLU A 49 -12.85 -13.41 13.04
N ILE A 50 -13.08 -12.74 11.93
CA ILE A 50 -14.23 -12.98 11.04
C ILE A 50 -14.25 -14.41 10.50
N CYS A 51 -13.09 -14.93 10.13
CA CYS A 51 -13.00 -16.34 9.72
C CYS A 51 -13.42 -17.32 10.85
N ARG A 52 -13.15 -16.98 12.13
CA ARG A 52 -13.64 -17.76 13.28
C ARG A 52 -15.15 -17.69 13.39
N GLU A 53 -15.75 -16.51 13.27
CA GLU A 53 -17.20 -16.34 13.32
C GLU A 53 -17.88 -17.16 12.20
N ILE A 54 -17.36 -17.09 10.99
CA ILE A 54 -17.86 -17.90 9.86
C ILE A 54 -17.72 -19.39 10.17
N ASN A 55 -16.57 -19.81 10.72
CA ASN A 55 -16.35 -21.21 11.06
C ASN A 55 -17.32 -21.71 12.16
N GLU A 56 -17.69 -20.86 13.11
CA GLU A 56 -18.67 -21.20 14.16
C GLU A 56 -20.07 -21.44 13.56
N MET A 57 -20.45 -20.66 12.56
CA MET A 57 -21.73 -20.78 11.86
C MET A 57 -21.76 -21.92 10.85
N ALA A 58 -20.64 -22.50 10.50
CA ALA A 58 -20.52 -23.54 9.49
C ALA A 58 -20.98 -24.91 9.98
N ASP A 59 -21.49 -25.72 9.05
CA ASP A 59 -21.75 -27.13 9.30
C ASP A 59 -20.46 -27.89 9.66
N GLN A 60 -20.58 -28.93 10.50
CA GLN A 60 -19.43 -29.69 11.01
C GLN A 60 -18.49 -30.20 9.91
N THR A 61 -19.05 -30.56 8.75
CA THR A 61 -18.29 -31.08 7.58
C THR A 61 -17.49 -30.02 6.87
N MET A 62 -17.77 -28.73 7.14
CA MET A 62 -17.13 -27.58 6.50
C MET A 62 -16.17 -26.82 7.44
N LYS A 63 -16.13 -27.17 8.72
CA LYS A 63 -15.26 -26.52 9.69
C LYS A 63 -13.79 -26.64 9.32
N PHE A 64 -13.04 -25.57 9.60
CA PHE A 64 -11.61 -25.44 9.29
C PHE A 64 -10.78 -24.98 10.49
N GLU A 65 -11.06 -25.52 11.65
CA GLU A 65 -10.43 -25.16 12.93
C GLU A 65 -8.90 -25.30 12.90
N ASP A 66 -8.42 -26.37 12.25
CA ASP A 66 -6.96 -26.58 12.08
C ASP A 66 -6.31 -25.46 11.27
N VAL A 67 -7.00 -25.00 10.20
CA VAL A 67 -6.52 -23.88 9.37
C VAL A 67 -6.51 -22.58 10.16
N LEU A 68 -7.52 -22.34 11.00
CA LEU A 68 -7.56 -21.16 11.85
C LEU A 68 -6.47 -21.18 12.94
N ALA A 69 -6.22 -22.34 13.53
CA ALA A 69 -5.13 -22.52 14.48
C ALA A 69 -3.77 -22.26 13.83
N ASP A 70 -3.55 -22.80 12.64
CA ASP A 70 -2.35 -22.58 11.86
C ASP A 70 -2.22 -21.13 11.39
N ALA A 71 -3.29 -20.50 10.93
CA ALA A 71 -3.32 -19.09 10.54
C ALA A 71 -2.83 -18.18 11.67
N THR A 72 -3.32 -18.41 12.88
CA THR A 72 -2.90 -17.66 14.08
C THR A 72 -1.42 -17.86 14.38
N ARG A 73 -0.90 -19.08 14.19
CA ARG A 73 0.51 -19.43 14.42
C ARG A 73 1.43 -18.85 13.35
N TYR A 74 1.01 -18.88 12.09
CA TYR A 74 1.85 -18.50 10.94
C TYR A 74 1.75 -17.03 10.56
N LYS A 75 0.80 -16.26 11.08
CA LYS A 75 0.65 -14.82 10.83
C LYS A 75 1.95 -14.05 11.00
N ALA A 76 2.69 -14.34 12.09
CA ALA A 76 3.96 -13.69 12.38
C ALA A 76 5.06 -13.95 11.34
N LYS A 77 4.94 -15.04 10.56
CA LYS A 77 5.91 -15.40 9.52
C LYS A 77 5.52 -14.83 8.16
N SER A 78 4.23 -14.85 7.83
CA SER A 78 3.71 -14.35 6.57
C SER A 78 2.21 -14.06 6.67
N ALA A 79 1.87 -12.81 6.89
CA ALA A 79 0.48 -12.33 6.89
C ALA A 79 -0.21 -12.59 5.55
N VAL A 80 0.48 -12.36 4.44
CA VAL A 80 -0.04 -12.55 3.08
C VAL A 80 -0.42 -14.01 2.81
N ASN A 81 0.45 -14.97 3.18
CA ASN A 81 0.14 -16.40 3.03
C ASN A 81 -1.00 -16.84 3.96
N THR A 82 -1.08 -16.28 5.15
CA THR A 82 -2.20 -16.52 6.07
C THR A 82 -3.52 -16.08 5.45
N LEU A 83 -3.57 -14.88 4.89
CA LEU A 83 -4.76 -14.38 4.19
C LEU A 83 -5.11 -15.24 2.96
N THR A 84 -4.12 -15.76 2.23
CA THR A 84 -4.35 -16.65 1.09
C THR A 84 -5.14 -17.90 1.51
N VAL A 85 -4.65 -18.59 2.53
CA VAL A 85 -5.30 -19.83 3.00
C VAL A 85 -6.71 -19.56 3.54
N LEU A 86 -6.91 -18.45 4.25
CA LEU A 86 -8.21 -18.05 4.78
C LEU A 86 -9.17 -17.66 3.66
N LYS A 87 -8.73 -16.86 2.69
CA LYS A 87 -9.55 -16.46 1.52
C LYS A 87 -10.03 -17.67 0.72
N ASP A 88 -9.18 -18.67 0.54
CA ASP A 88 -9.56 -19.92 -0.15
C ASP A 88 -10.65 -20.69 0.60
N LYS A 89 -10.60 -20.68 1.95
CA LYS A 89 -11.68 -21.29 2.76
C LYS A 89 -12.99 -20.52 2.61
N ILE A 90 -12.95 -19.19 2.64
CA ILE A 90 -14.12 -18.35 2.43
C ILE A 90 -14.75 -18.62 1.06
N ARG A 91 -13.96 -18.65 -0.01
CA ARG A 91 -14.44 -18.98 -1.36
C ARG A 91 -15.11 -20.36 -1.43
N LEU A 92 -14.63 -21.31 -0.63
CA LEU A 92 -15.28 -22.62 -0.53
C LEU A 92 -16.68 -22.51 0.08
N TYR A 93 -16.85 -21.70 1.12
CA TYR A 93 -18.17 -21.46 1.72
C TYR A 93 -19.13 -20.80 0.74
N GLU A 94 -18.68 -19.79 0.00
CA GLU A 94 -19.48 -19.12 -1.03
C GLU A 94 -19.99 -20.12 -2.09
N LYS A 95 -19.12 -21.03 -2.55
CA LYS A 95 -19.50 -22.08 -3.50
C LYS A 95 -20.57 -23.03 -2.96
N HIS A 96 -20.65 -23.17 -1.65
CA HIS A 96 -21.69 -23.97 -0.99
C HIS A 96 -22.92 -23.16 -0.57
N GLY A 97 -23.04 -21.91 -1.04
CA GLY A 97 -24.21 -21.04 -0.84
C GLY A 97 -24.27 -20.35 0.52
N MET A 98 -23.18 -20.31 1.27
CA MET A 98 -23.10 -19.52 2.49
C MET A 98 -22.82 -18.05 2.14
N SER A 99 -23.47 -17.13 2.83
CA SER A 99 -23.21 -15.69 2.67
C SER A 99 -21.89 -15.33 3.33
N THR A 100 -21.07 -14.56 2.61
CA THR A 100 -19.81 -14.00 3.10
C THR A 100 -19.85 -12.47 3.17
N THR A 101 -21.04 -11.89 3.12
CA THR A 101 -21.26 -10.44 3.23
C THR A 101 -20.60 -9.83 4.48
N ILE A 102 -20.33 -10.64 5.51
CA ILE A 102 -19.64 -10.24 6.73
C ILE A 102 -18.24 -9.66 6.43
N PHE A 103 -17.56 -10.08 5.34
CA PHE A 103 -16.31 -9.47 4.91
C PHE A 103 -16.52 -8.09 4.30
N ASP A 104 -17.54 -7.95 3.46
CA ASP A 104 -17.89 -6.67 2.87
C ASP A 104 -18.30 -5.68 3.96
N ASP A 105 -19.07 -6.15 4.94
CA ASP A 105 -19.48 -5.36 6.10
C ASP A 105 -18.25 -4.92 6.92
N MET A 106 -17.30 -5.83 7.16
CA MET A 106 -16.03 -5.51 7.84
C MET A 106 -15.22 -4.46 7.07
N MET A 107 -15.05 -4.65 5.76
CA MET A 107 -14.29 -3.70 4.94
C MET A 107 -14.94 -2.33 4.93
N ASN A 108 -16.27 -2.29 4.83
CA ASN A 108 -17.04 -1.05 4.92
C ASN A 108 -16.90 -0.40 6.30
N GLU A 109 -17.08 -1.16 7.37
CA GLU A 109 -16.94 -0.66 8.74
C GLU A 109 -15.54 -0.12 9.01
N LEU A 110 -14.49 -0.81 8.55
CA LEU A 110 -13.12 -0.39 8.79
C LEU A 110 -12.71 0.84 7.98
N PHE A 111 -13.05 0.89 6.70
CA PHE A 111 -12.38 1.82 5.77
C PHE A 111 -13.31 2.89 5.18
N VAL A 112 -14.64 2.71 5.23
CA VAL A 112 -15.59 3.65 4.63
C VAL A 112 -16.16 4.60 5.68
N GLY A 113 -16.48 5.84 5.26
CA GLY A 113 -17.15 6.83 6.10
C GLY A 113 -16.29 7.47 7.19
N ARG A 114 -14.99 7.22 7.21
CA ARG A 114 -14.07 7.81 8.20
C ARG A 114 -13.73 9.27 7.88
N GLU A 115 -13.26 10.01 8.90
CA GLU A 115 -12.84 11.40 8.72
C GLU A 115 -11.33 11.50 8.45
N THR A 116 -10.90 12.59 7.82
CA THR A 116 -9.48 12.86 7.59
C THR A 116 -8.80 13.37 8.85
N ASN A 117 -7.50 13.12 8.98
CA ASN A 117 -6.64 13.74 9.99
C ASN A 117 -5.69 14.77 9.35
N GLU A 118 -4.86 15.39 10.18
CA GLU A 118 -3.90 16.39 9.71
C GLU A 118 -2.87 15.85 8.71
N TYR A 119 -2.49 14.56 8.80
CA TYR A 119 -1.53 13.95 7.87
C TYR A 119 -2.12 13.84 6.47
N HIS A 120 -3.36 13.37 6.33
CA HIS A 120 -4.06 13.32 5.03
C HIS A 120 -4.15 14.71 4.40
N ASN A 121 -4.57 15.69 5.20
CA ASN A 121 -4.72 17.07 4.72
C ASN A 121 -3.36 17.68 4.33
N THR A 122 -2.31 17.45 5.11
CA THR A 122 -0.97 17.93 4.81
C THR A 122 -0.42 17.31 3.54
N ILE A 123 -0.53 15.97 3.39
CA ILE A 123 -0.06 15.27 2.21
C ILE A 123 -0.75 15.79 0.96
N VAL A 124 -2.07 15.93 1.00
CA VAL A 124 -2.83 16.35 -0.17
C VAL A 124 -2.60 17.83 -0.52
N ASN A 125 -2.48 18.70 0.49
CA ASN A 125 -2.23 20.13 0.28
C ASN A 125 -0.78 20.46 -0.11
N THR A 126 0.14 19.52 0.06
CA THR A 126 1.51 19.66 -0.44
C THR A 126 1.56 19.38 -1.94
N ASN A 127 2.38 20.10 -2.67
CA ASN A 127 2.46 20.00 -4.14
C ASN A 127 3.24 18.76 -4.60
N TYR A 128 2.91 17.58 -4.06
CA TYR A 128 3.39 16.31 -4.62
C TYR A 128 2.72 16.04 -5.97
N LYS A 129 3.51 15.61 -6.95
CA LYS A 129 2.99 15.30 -8.27
C LYS A 129 2.07 14.07 -8.24
N TYR A 130 2.55 13.01 -7.61
CA TYR A 130 1.79 11.79 -7.44
C TYR A 130 1.83 11.36 -5.97
N ILE A 131 0.69 10.85 -5.50
CA ILE A 131 0.53 10.23 -4.20
C ILE A 131 0.19 8.76 -4.48
N LEU A 132 1.12 7.85 -4.18
CA LEU A 132 0.88 6.42 -4.24
C LEU A 132 0.48 5.93 -2.85
N THR A 133 -0.44 4.97 -2.80
CA THR A 133 -0.83 4.38 -1.51
C THR A 133 -1.21 2.92 -1.64
N THR A 134 -0.83 2.14 -0.64
CA THR A 134 -1.30 0.76 -0.43
C THR A 134 -2.55 0.70 0.44
N ASN A 135 -2.99 1.84 0.99
CA ASN A 135 -4.15 1.90 1.85
C ASN A 135 -5.44 1.65 1.07
N TYR A 136 -6.35 0.92 1.70
CA TYR A 136 -7.69 0.69 1.16
C TYR A 136 -8.66 1.83 1.49
N ASP A 137 -8.37 2.63 2.53
CA ASP A 137 -9.21 3.75 2.93
C ASP A 137 -9.22 4.88 1.88
N THR A 138 -10.29 5.68 1.89
CA THR A 138 -10.49 6.82 0.98
C THR A 138 -10.15 8.16 1.62
N LEU A 139 -9.30 8.19 2.66
CA LEU A 139 -9.06 9.41 3.43
C LEU A 139 -8.23 10.44 2.65
N LEU A 140 -7.29 9.99 1.83
CA LEU A 140 -6.57 10.87 0.90
C LEU A 140 -7.52 11.47 -0.15
N ASP A 141 -8.46 10.68 -0.66
CA ASP A 141 -9.47 11.13 -1.63
C ASP A 141 -10.43 12.13 -1.01
N LYS A 142 -10.84 11.87 0.23
CA LYS A 142 -11.69 12.78 0.99
C LYS A 142 -10.97 14.11 1.26
N ALA A 143 -9.70 14.06 1.66
CA ALA A 143 -8.87 15.25 1.84
C ALA A 143 -8.74 16.03 0.52
N ALA A 144 -8.54 15.34 -0.61
CA ALA A 144 -8.42 15.98 -1.92
C ALA A 144 -9.70 16.71 -2.35
N ARG A 145 -10.88 16.14 -2.08
CA ARG A 145 -12.16 16.77 -2.37
C ARG A 145 -12.43 18.04 -1.54
N HIS A 146 -11.81 18.15 -0.38
CA HIS A 146 -11.93 19.31 0.50
C HIS A 146 -10.87 20.39 0.25
N GLN A 147 -9.99 20.20 -0.74
CA GLN A 147 -9.05 21.24 -1.13
C GLN A 147 -9.78 22.51 -1.63
N LYS A 148 -9.33 23.66 -1.15
CA LYS A 148 -9.97 24.95 -1.48
C LYS A 148 -9.52 25.54 -2.82
N HIS A 149 -8.54 24.94 -3.50
CA HIS A 149 -7.96 25.45 -4.73
C HIS A 149 -8.09 24.42 -5.85
N ASP A 150 -8.89 24.75 -6.86
CA ASP A 150 -9.14 23.89 -8.04
C ASP A 150 -7.87 23.54 -8.82
N GLU A 151 -6.82 24.34 -8.72
CA GLU A 151 -5.56 24.16 -9.47
C GLU A 151 -4.74 22.93 -9.03
N LEU A 152 -5.01 22.39 -7.84
CA LEU A 152 -4.27 21.26 -7.26
C LEU A 152 -5.12 20.02 -7.05
N LEU A 153 -6.34 19.98 -7.61
CA LEU A 153 -7.25 18.86 -7.41
C LEU A 153 -6.62 17.56 -7.95
N LYS A 154 -6.22 16.70 -7.02
CA LYS A 154 -5.68 15.38 -7.35
C LYS A 154 -6.83 14.42 -7.61
N ARG A 155 -6.89 13.88 -8.83
CA ARG A 155 -7.83 12.81 -9.17
C ARG A 155 -7.33 11.50 -8.56
N SER A 156 -8.26 10.67 -8.13
CA SER A 156 -7.99 9.37 -7.56
C SER A 156 -8.24 8.25 -8.57
N TYR A 157 -7.34 7.29 -8.59
CA TYR A 157 -7.39 6.12 -9.47
C TYR A 157 -7.03 4.86 -8.69
N SER A 158 -7.72 3.77 -8.97
CA SER A 158 -7.31 2.46 -8.50
C SER A 158 -6.32 1.81 -9.49
N TYR A 159 -5.63 0.77 -9.06
CA TYR A 159 -4.71 0.01 -9.91
C TYR A 159 -5.36 -0.57 -11.17
N LYS A 160 -6.69 -0.58 -11.26
CA LYS A 160 -7.46 -1.03 -12.43
C LYS A 160 -7.56 0.05 -13.51
N ASP A 161 -7.41 1.32 -13.14
CA ASP A 161 -7.55 2.48 -14.03
C ASP A 161 -6.27 2.79 -14.83
N LEU A 162 -5.56 1.76 -15.31
CA LEU A 162 -4.24 1.89 -15.93
C LEU A 162 -4.18 2.93 -17.04
N GLN A 163 -5.21 3.00 -17.89
CA GLN A 163 -5.26 3.96 -18.98
C GLN A 163 -5.29 5.40 -18.44
N ARG A 164 -6.12 5.67 -17.42
CA ARG A 164 -6.26 7.00 -16.82
C ARG A 164 -5.01 7.39 -16.02
N ILE A 165 -4.38 6.43 -15.33
CA ILE A 165 -3.11 6.65 -14.65
C ILE A 165 -2.02 6.99 -15.68
N SER A 166 -1.96 6.25 -16.77
CA SER A 166 -1.00 6.51 -17.86
C SER A 166 -1.22 7.89 -18.48
N GLU A 167 -2.46 8.29 -18.70
CA GLU A 167 -2.82 9.62 -19.19
C GLU A 167 -2.39 10.73 -18.23
N ALA A 168 -2.68 10.56 -16.93
CA ALA A 168 -2.27 11.51 -15.90
C ALA A 168 -0.74 11.66 -15.81
N ILE A 169 0.00 10.54 -15.95
CA ILE A 169 1.47 10.58 -15.99
C ILE A 169 1.95 11.29 -17.26
N TYR A 170 1.37 11.01 -18.41
CA TYR A 170 1.75 11.61 -19.70
C TYR A 170 1.46 13.12 -19.73
N THR A 171 0.28 13.54 -19.28
CA THR A 171 -0.10 14.97 -19.23
C THR A 171 0.53 15.70 -18.05
N GLY A 172 1.08 14.96 -17.10
CA GLY A 172 1.63 15.51 -15.87
C GLY A 172 0.56 16.03 -14.92
N GLU A 173 -0.66 15.54 -14.99
CA GLU A 173 -1.71 15.86 -14.01
C GLU A 173 -1.44 15.20 -12.66
N PRO A 174 -1.63 15.92 -11.53
CA PRO A 174 -1.43 15.33 -10.21
C PRO A 174 -2.49 14.27 -9.92
N ALA A 175 -2.08 13.16 -9.30
CA ALA A 175 -2.98 12.06 -9.04
C ALA A 175 -2.70 11.36 -7.69
N ILE A 176 -3.77 10.75 -7.14
CA ILE A 176 -3.70 9.76 -6.06
C ILE A 176 -3.88 8.39 -6.71
N ILE A 177 -2.97 7.46 -6.45
CA ILE A 177 -2.95 6.13 -7.07
C ILE A 177 -3.00 5.07 -5.98
N HIS A 178 -4.13 4.37 -5.88
CA HIS A 178 -4.32 3.25 -4.98
C HIS A 178 -3.83 1.97 -5.65
N ILE A 179 -2.67 1.50 -5.26
CA ILE A 179 -2.03 0.34 -5.91
C ILE A 179 -2.55 -1.01 -5.41
N HIS A 180 -3.31 -1.04 -4.31
CA HIS A 180 -3.90 -2.25 -3.73
C HIS A 180 -5.45 -2.27 -3.72
N GLY A 181 -6.09 -1.33 -4.40
CA GLY A 181 -7.55 -1.17 -4.43
C GLY A 181 -8.06 -0.10 -3.47
N ILE A 182 -9.35 0.17 -3.54
CA ILE A 182 -10.05 1.21 -2.78
C ILE A 182 -11.28 0.60 -2.10
N ALA A 183 -11.54 0.95 -0.86
CA ALA A 183 -12.66 0.41 -0.06
C ALA A 183 -14.06 0.73 -0.61
N THR A 184 -14.19 1.60 -1.60
CA THR A 184 -15.45 1.84 -2.32
C THR A 184 -15.76 0.78 -3.37
N GLU A 185 -14.77 -0.03 -3.73
CA GLU A 185 -14.90 -1.17 -4.62
C GLU A 185 -15.25 -2.39 -3.78
N VAL A 186 -16.48 -2.45 -3.26
CA VAL A 186 -16.93 -3.41 -2.22
C VAL A 186 -17.09 -4.82 -2.78
N VAL A 187 -16.05 -5.34 -3.41
CA VAL A 187 -15.92 -6.75 -3.76
C VAL A 187 -14.57 -7.21 -3.24
N LEU A 188 -14.56 -8.22 -2.37
CA LEU A 188 -13.32 -8.76 -1.77
C LEU A 188 -12.23 -9.11 -2.82
N GLU A 189 -12.65 -9.41 -4.05
CA GLU A 189 -11.76 -9.72 -5.17
C GLU A 189 -11.02 -8.49 -5.74
N ASP A 190 -11.44 -7.29 -5.38
CA ASP A 190 -10.86 -6.04 -5.86
C ASP A 190 -9.68 -5.55 -5.02
N PHE A 191 -9.43 -6.19 -3.88
CA PHE A 191 -8.32 -5.88 -3.00
C PHE A 191 -7.14 -6.83 -3.19
N ILE A 192 -5.93 -6.27 -3.19
CA ILE A 192 -4.69 -7.04 -3.19
C ILE A 192 -4.35 -7.40 -1.76
N LEU A 193 -4.70 -8.61 -1.35
CA LEU A 193 -4.58 -9.10 0.01
C LEU A 193 -3.69 -10.34 0.13
N THR A 194 -3.75 -11.21 -0.86
CA THR A 194 -3.20 -12.57 -0.79
C THR A 194 -1.99 -12.75 -1.70
N ALA A 195 -1.20 -13.79 -1.45
CA ALA A 195 -0.08 -14.14 -2.33
C ALA A 195 -0.52 -14.36 -3.79
N ASP A 196 -1.74 -14.89 -3.99
CA ASP A 196 -2.30 -15.09 -5.31
C ASP A 196 -2.66 -13.76 -5.99
N ASP A 197 -3.19 -12.78 -5.22
CA ASP A 197 -3.48 -11.44 -5.75
C ASP A 197 -2.17 -10.75 -6.17
N TYR A 198 -1.13 -10.81 -5.34
CA TYR A 198 0.21 -10.29 -5.68
C TYR A 198 0.79 -10.97 -6.91
N LYS A 199 0.68 -12.31 -7.00
CA LYS A 199 1.11 -13.07 -8.17
C LYS A 199 0.33 -12.70 -9.43
N GLN A 200 -0.98 -12.52 -9.32
CA GLN A 200 -1.79 -12.09 -10.47
C GLN A 200 -1.38 -10.72 -11.00
N ILE A 201 -1.08 -9.77 -10.11
CA ILE A 201 -0.59 -8.45 -10.52
C ILE A 201 0.76 -8.57 -11.19
N ARG A 202 1.70 -9.30 -10.60
CA ARG A 202 3.01 -9.50 -11.18
C ARG A 202 2.96 -10.16 -12.56
N ASP A 203 2.17 -11.22 -12.70
CA ASP A 203 2.18 -12.05 -13.89
C ASP A 203 1.22 -11.54 -14.99
N LYS A 204 0.08 -10.95 -14.61
CA LYS A 204 -0.98 -10.57 -15.55
C LYS A 204 -1.14 -9.06 -15.71
N ASN A 205 -0.86 -8.26 -14.68
CA ASN A 205 -1.00 -6.81 -14.73
C ASN A 205 0.35 -6.11 -14.94
N LYS A 206 1.02 -6.45 -16.05
CA LYS A 206 2.30 -5.83 -16.42
C LYS A 206 2.20 -4.30 -16.57
N GLY A 207 1.02 -3.78 -16.87
CA GLY A 207 0.79 -2.34 -17.00
C GLY A 207 1.03 -1.58 -15.68
N LEU A 208 0.50 -2.06 -14.56
CA LEU A 208 0.73 -1.43 -13.26
C LEU A 208 2.23 -1.43 -12.92
N ARG A 209 2.89 -2.58 -13.08
CA ARG A 209 4.33 -2.71 -12.83
C ARG A 209 5.14 -1.72 -13.69
N THR A 210 4.81 -1.61 -14.97
CA THR A 210 5.44 -0.65 -15.88
C THR A 210 5.22 0.79 -15.41
N LEU A 211 4.01 1.16 -15.02
CA LEU A 211 3.71 2.51 -14.53
C LEU A 211 4.46 2.83 -13.23
N LEU A 212 4.54 1.88 -12.30
CA LEU A 212 5.32 2.04 -11.08
C LEU A 212 6.81 2.20 -11.40
N ASN A 213 7.38 1.38 -12.28
CA ASN A 213 8.77 1.52 -12.73
C ASN A 213 9.02 2.94 -13.31
N ILE A 214 8.12 3.44 -14.17
CA ILE A 214 8.22 4.79 -14.74
C ILE A 214 8.22 5.84 -13.61
N LEU A 215 7.34 5.73 -12.62
CA LEU A 215 7.26 6.67 -11.52
C LEU A 215 8.52 6.65 -10.66
N PHE A 216 8.97 5.44 -10.25
CA PHE A 216 10.17 5.30 -9.41
C PHE A 216 11.47 5.72 -10.12
N MET A 217 11.52 5.59 -11.45
CA MET A 217 12.67 6.06 -12.24
C MET A 217 12.70 7.58 -12.46
N ASN A 218 11.55 8.22 -12.49
CA ASN A 218 11.45 9.65 -12.83
C ASN A 218 11.29 10.57 -11.64
N TYR A 219 10.92 10.04 -10.47
CA TYR A 219 10.61 10.81 -9.27
C TYR A 219 11.32 10.23 -8.06
N SER A 220 11.72 11.11 -7.15
CA SER A 220 12.12 10.72 -5.81
C SER A 220 10.88 10.37 -5.00
N MET A 221 10.95 9.32 -4.18
CA MET A 221 9.83 8.86 -3.36
C MET A 221 10.07 9.18 -1.89
N LEU A 222 9.10 9.86 -1.26
CA LEU A 222 9.05 10.04 0.18
C LEU A 222 8.07 9.03 0.78
N MET A 223 8.59 8.05 1.51
CA MET A 223 7.81 7.01 2.17
C MET A 223 7.31 7.48 3.52
N VAL A 224 5.99 7.53 3.73
CA VAL A 224 5.38 8.02 4.97
C VAL A 224 4.36 7.01 5.49
N GLY A 225 4.48 6.64 6.76
CA GLY A 225 3.59 5.67 7.38
C GLY A 225 3.62 4.28 6.73
N TYR A 226 4.69 3.97 5.99
CA TYR A 226 4.86 2.75 5.22
C TYR A 226 5.85 1.82 5.91
N GLY A 227 5.44 0.56 6.13
CA GLY A 227 6.23 -0.43 6.87
C GLY A 227 7.33 -1.11 6.07
N ALA A 228 7.50 -0.79 4.80
CA ALA A 228 8.48 -1.33 3.85
C ALA A 228 8.50 -2.88 3.77
N SER A 229 7.35 -3.52 3.96
CA SER A 229 7.20 -4.98 3.93
C SER A 229 6.23 -5.46 2.83
N ASP A 230 6.00 -4.63 1.82
CA ASP A 230 5.09 -4.92 0.71
C ASP A 230 5.84 -5.66 -0.41
N PRO A 231 5.46 -6.93 -0.72
CA PRO A 231 6.11 -7.72 -1.76
C PRO A 231 6.06 -7.06 -3.15
N HIS A 232 5.01 -6.29 -3.44
CA HIS A 232 4.86 -5.64 -4.74
C HIS A 232 5.90 -4.52 -4.93
N LEU A 233 6.17 -3.75 -3.87
CA LEU A 233 7.22 -2.73 -3.92
C LEU A 233 8.61 -3.36 -4.00
N GLU A 234 8.84 -4.49 -3.33
CA GLU A 234 10.08 -5.26 -3.45
C GLU A 234 10.32 -5.66 -4.90
N ASP A 235 9.30 -6.26 -5.55
CA ASP A 235 9.36 -6.67 -6.95
C ASP A 235 9.67 -5.47 -7.89
N VAL A 236 9.05 -4.31 -7.66
CA VAL A 236 9.29 -3.08 -8.45
C VAL A 236 10.73 -2.60 -8.31
N ILE A 237 11.25 -2.55 -7.08
CA ILE A 237 12.63 -2.12 -6.80
C ILE A 237 13.63 -3.11 -7.43
N GLU A 238 13.36 -4.41 -7.32
CA GLU A 238 14.20 -5.44 -7.91
C GLU A 238 14.25 -5.32 -9.44
N ASP A 239 13.10 -5.08 -10.09
CA ASP A 239 13.02 -4.87 -11.54
C ASP A 239 13.86 -3.69 -12.02
N ILE A 240 13.76 -2.57 -11.30
CA ILE A 240 14.52 -1.39 -11.64
C ILE A 240 16.02 -1.70 -11.52
N ASN A 241 16.43 -2.35 -10.43
CA ASN A 241 17.81 -2.73 -10.22
C ASN A 241 18.33 -3.67 -11.31
N LEU A 242 17.55 -4.70 -11.67
CA LEU A 242 17.89 -5.65 -12.73
C LEU A 242 17.96 -4.98 -14.11
N SER A 243 17.02 -4.07 -14.41
CA SER A 243 16.93 -3.40 -15.72
C SER A 243 18.14 -2.50 -16.01
N PHE A 244 18.80 -2.00 -14.96
CA PHE A 244 19.95 -1.10 -15.09
C PHE A 244 21.29 -1.77 -14.82
N GLY A 245 21.32 -3.08 -14.52
CA GLY A 245 22.54 -3.80 -14.22
C GLY A 245 23.26 -3.33 -12.95
N TRP A 246 22.53 -2.72 -12.03
CA TRP A 246 23.11 -2.07 -10.85
C TRP A 246 23.71 -3.03 -9.82
N PHE A 247 23.51 -4.33 -10.00
CA PHE A 247 24.12 -5.34 -9.12
C PHE A 247 25.62 -5.54 -9.34
N ASP A 248 26.13 -5.15 -10.51
CA ASP A 248 27.52 -5.41 -10.92
C ASP A 248 28.41 -4.16 -11.03
N SER A 249 27.87 -2.97 -10.76
CA SER A 249 28.63 -1.73 -10.87
C SER A 249 28.75 -1.00 -9.52
N ASP A 250 29.94 -0.48 -9.22
CA ASP A 250 30.18 0.45 -8.12
C ASP A 250 29.42 1.79 -8.33
N ASP A 251 28.91 2.04 -9.53
CA ASP A 251 28.09 3.18 -9.91
C ASP A 251 26.59 2.88 -9.73
N VAL A 252 26.16 2.71 -8.49
CA VAL A 252 24.74 2.59 -8.13
C VAL A 252 24.08 3.95 -8.39
N LEU A 253 23.16 4.02 -9.36
CA LEU A 253 22.28 5.17 -9.47
C LEU A 253 21.44 5.24 -8.20
N ASP A 254 21.76 6.19 -7.35
CA ASP A 254 20.99 6.52 -6.15
C ASP A 254 19.57 6.92 -6.56
N LEU A 255 18.63 5.94 -6.61
CA LEU A 255 17.22 6.29 -6.62
C LEU A 255 16.96 6.95 -5.27
N PRO A 256 16.68 8.25 -5.23
CA PRO A 256 16.52 8.94 -3.97
C PRO A 256 15.17 8.56 -3.36
N MET A 257 15.20 7.53 -2.52
CA MET A 257 14.08 7.16 -1.67
C MET A 257 14.34 7.63 -0.25
N TYR A 258 13.39 8.37 0.30
CA TYR A 258 13.45 8.91 1.64
C TYR A 258 12.41 8.21 2.51
N TYR A 259 12.83 7.74 3.67
CA TYR A 259 11.93 7.15 4.64
C TYR A 259 11.75 8.08 5.82
N LEU A 260 10.51 8.49 6.09
CA LEU A 260 10.17 9.16 7.34
C LEU A 260 9.93 8.11 8.43
N VAL A 261 10.96 7.87 9.24
CA VAL A 261 10.91 6.88 10.34
C VAL A 261 10.60 7.60 11.65
N ILE A 262 9.43 7.31 12.21
CA ILE A 262 8.99 7.90 13.49
C ILE A 262 9.53 7.12 14.70
N LYS A 263 9.93 5.84 14.56
CA LYS A 263 10.51 5.00 15.63
C LYS A 263 11.63 4.10 15.12
N LYS A 264 12.74 4.11 15.86
CA LYS A 264 13.94 3.31 15.53
C LYS A 264 13.80 1.80 15.74
N ASP A 265 12.76 1.32 16.41
CA ASP A 265 12.74 -0.02 17.01
C ASP A 265 12.18 -1.13 16.11
N LYS A 266 11.69 -0.82 14.90
CA LYS A 266 11.18 -1.80 13.94
C LYS A 266 11.61 -1.43 12.52
N VAL A 267 12.87 -1.61 12.25
CA VAL A 267 13.41 -1.49 10.89
C VAL A 267 13.18 -2.82 10.17
N SER A 268 12.45 -2.82 9.05
CA SER A 268 12.27 -4.03 8.25
C SER A 268 13.57 -4.40 7.55
N PRO A 269 13.78 -5.69 7.22
CA PRO A 269 14.93 -6.12 6.43
C PRO A 269 15.10 -5.37 5.10
N ILE A 270 14.00 -4.95 4.48
CA ILE A 270 14.02 -4.13 3.26
C ILE A 270 14.58 -2.75 3.52
N PHE A 271 14.21 -2.14 4.65
CA PHE A 271 14.77 -0.86 5.04
C PHE A 271 16.29 -0.93 5.17
N ASP A 272 16.80 -2.01 5.77
CA ASP A 272 18.24 -2.25 5.86
C ASP A 272 18.86 -2.49 4.49
N GLN A 273 18.19 -3.21 3.58
CA GLN A 273 18.66 -3.39 2.22
C GLN A 273 18.66 -2.07 1.43
N LEU A 274 17.59 -1.29 1.53
CA LEU A 274 17.50 0.02 0.88
C LEU A 274 18.50 1.01 1.46
N LYS A 275 18.68 1.02 2.79
CA LYS A 275 19.70 1.81 3.47
C LYS A 275 21.11 1.45 3.01
N ASN A 276 21.41 0.15 2.89
CA ASN A 276 22.71 -0.32 2.43
C ASN A 276 22.94 -0.04 0.94
N ARG A 277 21.88 0.08 0.14
CA ARG A 277 21.95 0.35 -1.30
C ARG A 277 21.91 1.84 -1.64
N THR A 278 21.14 2.63 -0.88
CA THR A 278 21.02 4.09 -1.15
C THR A 278 21.99 4.92 -0.33
N GLY A 279 22.60 4.36 0.72
CA GLY A 279 23.50 5.09 1.62
C GLY A 279 22.85 6.26 2.35
N ARG A 280 21.55 6.45 2.21
CA ARG A 280 20.77 7.57 2.75
C ARG A 280 19.66 7.06 3.66
N THR A 281 19.62 7.55 4.86
CA THR A 281 18.51 7.37 5.83
C THR A 281 17.97 8.73 6.20
#